data_38cd5758fc0877211b0499901807bfdf
#
_entry.id   38cd5758fc0877211b0499901807bfdf
#
_cell.length_a   1.000
_cell.length_b   1.000
_cell.length_c   1.000
_cell.angle_alpha   90.00
_cell.angle_beta   90.00
_cell.angle_gamma   90.00
#
_symmetry.space_group_name_H-M   'P 1'
#
loop_
_entity.id
_entity.type
_entity.pdbx_description
1 polymer ?
#
loop_
_entity_poly.entity_id
_entity_poly.type
_entity_poly.pdbx_seq_one_letter_code
_entity_poly.pdbx_strand_id
1 'polypeptide(L)'
;DGTITFDDEDGREWTLPVTGGNVKLQWKPDFGARWAALDVDFEMYGKDHSTNTPIYDGICEALGGRAPEHFIYELFLDESGQKISKSKGNGLTIDEWLSYAATESLGYFMYQKPKTAKRMHFDVIPKAVDEYHQQLRAFPTQTIDQQLANPVWHLHRGQPPVSDMVVPFAMLLNLASVAGAKDKSGLWGFIKRYAPDASPEANPQMDQAAGFALRYFNDFVAPTRVFRLPSDQERAAMEDLAGRLKIWDGGLDAEALQTMVFAVGTEHGFEPLRGWFTGLYEVLLGASQGPRFGGFIALYGVDETVALIGRALAGELV
;
A
#
# COMPACT_ATOMS: atom_id res chain seq x y z
N ASP A 1 30.50 -25.19 38.51
CA ASP A 1 31.27 -24.24 39.36
C ASP A 1 30.88 -22.77 39.11
N GLY A 2 30.10 -22.47 38.12
CA GLY A 2 29.66 -21.11 37.81
C GLY A 2 30.72 -20.21 37.18
N THR A 3 31.79 -20.83 36.62
CA THR A 3 32.85 -20.14 35.88
C THR A 3 33.00 -20.72 34.48
N ILE A 4 33.53 -19.90 33.55
CA ILE A 4 33.98 -20.30 32.22
C ILE A 4 35.44 -19.99 32.05
N THR A 5 36.21 -20.92 31.46
CA THR A 5 37.64 -20.75 31.12
C THR A 5 37.79 -20.76 29.61
N PHE A 6 38.52 -19.80 29.06
CA PHE A 6 38.74 -19.66 27.61
C PHE A 6 40.10 -18.95 27.37
N ASP A 7 40.65 -19.16 26.18
CA ASP A 7 41.82 -18.42 25.72
C ASP A 7 41.37 -17.21 24.89
N ASP A 8 41.99 -16.04 25.06
CA ASP A 8 41.80 -14.88 24.23
C ASP A 8 42.57 -14.99 22.90
N GLU A 9 42.44 -13.97 22.03
CA GLU A 9 43.10 -13.95 20.73
C GLU A 9 44.62 -14.01 20.78
N ASP A 10 45.21 -13.63 21.94
CA ASP A 10 46.63 -13.67 22.18
C ASP A 10 47.08 -15.01 22.84
N GLY A 11 46.16 -15.95 23.05
CA GLY A 11 46.42 -17.26 23.67
C GLY A 11 46.59 -17.20 25.21
N ARG A 12 46.09 -16.14 25.84
CA ARG A 12 46.08 -16.02 27.30
C ARG A 12 44.81 -16.62 27.87
N GLU A 13 44.97 -17.53 28.84
CA GLU A 13 43.84 -18.15 29.53
C GLU A 13 43.16 -17.18 30.51
N TRP A 14 41.83 -17.13 30.45
CA TRP A 14 40.97 -16.39 31.34
C TRP A 14 39.95 -17.31 32.00
N THR A 15 39.70 -17.09 33.28
CA THR A 15 38.60 -17.73 34.00
C THR A 15 37.72 -16.65 34.61
N LEU A 16 36.45 -16.62 34.19
CA LEU A 16 35.47 -15.62 34.62
C LEU A 16 34.22 -16.30 35.18
N PRO A 17 33.54 -15.68 36.17
CA PRO A 17 32.23 -16.15 36.60
C PRO A 17 31.21 -15.95 35.47
N VAL A 18 30.28 -16.89 35.28
CA VAL A 18 29.20 -16.78 34.25
C VAL A 18 28.13 -15.76 34.62
N THR A 19 28.14 -15.25 35.84
CA THR A 19 27.23 -14.24 36.38
C THR A 19 27.79 -12.82 36.23
N GLY A 20 27.00 -11.80 36.54
CA GLY A 20 27.45 -10.41 36.55
C GLY A 20 27.68 -9.80 35.16
N GLY A 21 27.14 -10.41 34.12
CA GLY A 21 27.27 -9.89 32.75
C GLY A 21 28.58 -10.26 32.02
N ASN A 22 29.41 -11.13 32.62
CA ASN A 22 30.69 -11.53 32.04
C ASN A 22 30.55 -12.48 30.83
N VAL A 23 29.43 -13.19 30.73
CA VAL A 23 29.17 -14.18 29.66
C VAL A 23 27.85 -13.90 29.00
N LYS A 24 27.86 -13.92 27.67
CA LYS A 24 26.66 -13.86 26.85
C LYS A 24 26.46 -15.18 26.12
N LEU A 25 25.28 -15.78 26.24
CA LEU A 25 24.92 -16.95 25.45
C LEU A 25 24.93 -16.61 23.95
N GLN A 26 25.32 -17.55 23.11
CA GLN A 26 25.03 -17.49 21.70
C GLN A 26 23.52 -17.44 21.50
N TRP A 27 23.07 -16.87 20.39
CA TRP A 27 21.65 -16.62 20.14
C TRP A 27 20.77 -17.90 20.14
N LYS A 28 21.28 -19.06 19.73
CA LYS A 28 20.50 -20.32 19.76
C LYS A 28 20.14 -20.78 21.17
N PRO A 29 21.13 -20.95 22.09
CA PRO A 29 20.82 -21.21 23.50
C PRO A 29 19.99 -20.10 24.16
N ASP A 30 20.20 -18.84 23.79
CA ASP A 30 19.48 -17.71 24.34
C ASP A 30 17.98 -17.77 24.04
N PHE A 31 17.57 -18.17 22.83
CA PHE A 31 16.16 -18.37 22.48
C PHE A 31 15.49 -19.42 23.38
N GLY A 32 16.02 -20.63 23.41
CA GLY A 32 15.46 -21.72 24.24
C GLY A 32 15.45 -21.40 25.72
N ALA A 33 16.53 -20.76 26.22
CA ALA A 33 16.65 -20.35 27.63
C ALA A 33 15.58 -19.28 27.98
N ARG A 34 15.31 -18.32 27.11
CA ARG A 34 14.26 -17.32 27.34
C ARG A 34 12.88 -17.95 27.36
N TRP A 35 12.58 -18.88 26.46
CA TRP A 35 11.31 -19.57 26.44
C TRP A 35 11.06 -20.33 27.74
N ALA A 36 12.06 -21.07 28.23
CA ALA A 36 11.96 -21.75 29.50
C ALA A 36 11.84 -20.78 30.69
N ALA A 37 12.62 -19.69 30.71
CA ALA A 37 12.65 -18.74 31.83
C ALA A 37 11.41 -17.89 31.95
N LEU A 38 10.76 -17.58 30.80
CA LEU A 38 9.57 -16.71 30.70
C LEU A 38 8.26 -17.48 30.53
N ASP A 39 8.32 -18.81 30.49
CA ASP A 39 7.18 -19.69 30.28
C ASP A 39 6.35 -19.27 29.04
N VAL A 40 7.04 -19.18 27.89
CA VAL A 40 6.47 -18.66 26.64
C VAL A 40 5.54 -19.72 26.03
N ASP A 41 4.27 -19.36 25.84
CA ASP A 41 3.27 -20.24 25.22
C ASP A 41 3.25 -20.19 23.70
N PHE A 42 3.59 -19.02 23.10
CA PHE A 42 3.50 -18.80 21.67
C PHE A 42 4.61 -17.87 21.17
N GLU A 43 5.27 -18.28 20.08
CA GLU A 43 6.36 -17.52 19.47
C GLU A 43 6.14 -17.29 17.98
N MET A 44 6.28 -16.04 17.53
CA MET A 44 6.23 -15.66 16.12
C MET A 44 7.60 -15.27 15.61
N TYR A 45 8.04 -15.87 14.51
CA TYR A 45 9.35 -15.54 13.93
C TYR A 45 9.36 -15.69 12.39
N GLY A 46 10.31 -15.01 11.76
CA GLY A 46 10.58 -15.14 10.33
C GLY A 46 11.13 -16.52 9.97
N LYS A 47 10.85 -16.98 8.77
CA LYS A 47 11.23 -18.32 8.30
C LYS A 47 12.75 -18.59 8.33
N ASP A 48 13.59 -17.58 8.43
CA ASP A 48 15.02 -17.71 8.60
C ASP A 48 15.43 -18.38 9.92
N HIS A 49 14.54 -18.43 10.90
CA HIS A 49 14.73 -19.20 12.15
C HIS A 49 14.26 -20.65 12.07
N SER A 50 13.44 -21.03 11.08
CA SER A 50 12.75 -22.32 11.03
C SER A 50 13.69 -23.54 11.09
N THR A 51 14.88 -23.45 10.51
CA THR A 51 15.87 -24.53 10.55
C THR A 51 16.51 -24.74 11.92
N ASN A 52 16.42 -23.74 12.79
CA ASN A 52 17.02 -23.75 14.14
C ASN A 52 15.99 -24.02 15.24
N THR A 53 14.70 -23.95 14.92
CA THR A 53 13.59 -24.16 15.88
C THR A 53 13.73 -25.45 16.68
N PRO A 54 14.04 -26.63 16.08
CA PRO A 54 14.23 -27.85 16.84
C PRO A 54 15.36 -27.78 17.90
N ILE A 55 16.37 -26.92 17.64
CA ILE A 55 17.47 -26.70 18.60
C ILE A 55 16.97 -25.84 19.77
N TYR A 56 16.16 -24.79 19.48
CA TYR A 56 15.58 -23.93 20.52
C TYR A 56 14.63 -24.70 21.42
N ASP A 57 13.77 -25.54 20.82
CA ASP A 57 12.82 -26.41 21.52
C ASP A 57 13.58 -27.37 22.46
N GLY A 58 14.58 -28.07 21.94
CA GLY A 58 15.39 -28.99 22.75
C GLY A 58 16.13 -28.30 23.89
N ILE A 59 16.58 -27.05 23.72
CA ILE A 59 17.20 -26.26 24.80
C ILE A 59 16.15 -25.86 25.83
N CYS A 60 14.97 -25.40 25.41
CA CYS A 60 13.87 -25.08 26.32
C CYS A 60 13.50 -26.28 27.19
N GLU A 61 13.29 -27.45 26.57
CA GLU A 61 12.97 -28.71 27.26
C GLU A 61 14.07 -29.18 28.18
N ALA A 62 15.34 -29.08 27.75
CA ALA A 62 16.49 -29.44 28.61
C ALA A 62 16.57 -28.59 29.86
N LEU A 63 16.06 -27.35 29.81
CA LEU A 63 15.99 -26.44 30.97
C LEU A 63 14.71 -26.63 31.80
N GLY A 64 13.86 -27.61 31.45
CA GLY A 64 12.64 -27.94 32.17
C GLY A 64 11.42 -27.10 31.75
N GLY A 65 11.54 -26.29 30.68
CA GLY A 65 10.43 -25.59 30.10
C GLY A 65 9.63 -26.44 29.12
N ARG A 66 8.52 -25.89 28.63
CA ARG A 66 7.73 -26.41 27.50
C ARG A 66 8.01 -25.55 26.27
N ALA A 67 8.35 -26.19 25.15
CA ALA A 67 8.49 -25.46 23.88
C ALA A 67 7.18 -24.76 23.49
N PRO A 68 7.23 -23.50 23.02
CA PRO A 68 6.02 -22.76 22.64
C PRO A 68 5.40 -23.28 21.35
N GLU A 69 4.13 -22.94 21.11
CA GLU A 69 3.52 -23.06 19.79
C GLU A 69 4.15 -22.04 18.83
N HIS A 70 4.45 -22.47 17.60
CA HIS A 70 5.17 -21.65 16.63
C HIS A 70 4.30 -21.10 15.53
N PHE A 71 4.46 -19.81 15.23
CA PHE A 71 3.93 -19.20 14.01
C PHE A 71 5.05 -18.63 13.15
N ILE A 72 5.28 -19.25 11.99
CA ILE A 72 6.34 -18.86 11.07
C ILE A 72 5.75 -17.97 9.98
N TYR A 73 6.29 -16.73 9.86
CA TYR A 73 5.90 -15.82 8.79
C TYR A 73 6.98 -15.70 7.72
N GLU A 74 6.56 -15.33 6.50
CA GLU A 74 7.46 -15.13 5.37
C GLU A 74 8.23 -13.81 5.46
N LEU A 75 9.33 -13.75 4.71
CA LEU A 75 10.19 -12.58 4.66
C LEU A 75 9.56 -11.47 3.82
N PHE A 76 9.91 -10.23 4.14
CA PHE A 76 9.66 -9.08 3.28
C PHE A 76 10.80 -8.93 2.27
N LEU A 77 10.43 -8.64 1.04
CA LEU A 77 11.33 -8.47 -0.09
C LEU A 77 11.29 -7.00 -0.55
N ASP A 78 12.40 -6.52 -1.08
CA ASP A 78 12.45 -5.22 -1.74
C ASP A 78 11.73 -5.25 -3.11
N GLU A 79 11.74 -4.13 -3.81
CA GLU A 79 11.14 -4.00 -5.15
C GLU A 79 11.69 -5.02 -6.15
N SER A 80 12.98 -5.34 -6.06
CA SER A 80 13.65 -6.31 -6.93
C SER A 80 13.43 -7.77 -6.51
N GLY A 81 12.73 -8.02 -5.40
CA GLY A 81 12.48 -9.36 -4.85
C GLY A 81 13.62 -9.91 -3.99
N GLN A 82 14.55 -9.06 -3.56
CA GLN A 82 15.62 -9.45 -2.64
C GLN A 82 15.17 -9.30 -1.19
N LYS A 83 15.74 -10.10 -0.29
CA LYS A 83 15.47 -9.98 1.15
C LYS A 83 15.84 -8.58 1.65
N ILE A 84 14.92 -7.92 2.33
CA ILE A 84 15.17 -6.67 3.03
C ILE A 84 16.14 -6.92 4.18
N SER A 85 17.16 -6.08 4.29
CA SER A 85 18.07 -6.09 5.42
C SER A 85 18.51 -4.68 5.83
N LYS A 86 18.67 -4.46 7.13
CA LYS A 86 19.11 -3.18 7.69
C LYS A 86 20.46 -2.74 7.13
N SER A 87 21.39 -3.68 6.93
CA SER A 87 22.74 -3.39 6.42
C SER A 87 22.75 -2.93 4.96
N LYS A 88 21.75 -3.32 4.17
CA LYS A 88 21.62 -2.89 2.77
C LYS A 88 20.82 -1.60 2.63
N GLY A 89 20.02 -1.21 3.63
CA GLY A 89 19.14 -0.05 3.57
C GLY A 89 18.07 -0.14 2.47
N ASN A 90 17.72 -1.36 2.03
CA ASN A 90 16.80 -1.59 0.91
C ASN A 90 15.35 -1.84 1.36
N GLY A 91 15.01 -1.47 2.59
CA GLY A 91 13.68 -1.65 3.16
C GLY A 91 12.95 -0.35 3.34
N LEU A 92 11.63 -0.40 3.28
CA LEU A 92 10.75 0.69 3.68
C LEU A 92 10.59 0.66 5.20
N THR A 93 10.91 1.76 5.87
CA THR A 93 10.77 1.90 7.32
C THR A 93 9.33 2.21 7.71
N ILE A 94 9.00 2.01 9.00
CA ILE A 94 7.68 2.39 9.54
C ILE A 94 7.44 3.89 9.39
N ASP A 95 8.41 4.73 9.72
CA ASP A 95 8.29 6.19 9.64
C ASP A 95 8.07 6.67 8.20
N GLU A 96 8.74 6.05 7.23
CA GLU A 96 8.51 6.32 5.81
C GLU A 96 7.09 5.92 5.40
N TRP A 97 6.59 4.75 5.80
CA TRP A 97 5.20 4.37 5.52
C TRP A 97 4.22 5.39 6.10
N LEU A 98 4.38 5.73 7.38
CA LEU A 98 3.51 6.66 8.10
C LEU A 98 3.56 8.10 7.55
N SER A 99 4.55 8.41 6.75
CA SER A 99 4.58 9.68 6.00
C SER A 99 3.52 9.74 4.90
N TYR A 100 3.05 8.59 4.40
CA TYR A 100 2.18 8.50 3.22
C TYR A 100 0.87 7.74 3.46
N ALA A 101 0.71 7.10 4.63
CA ALA A 101 -0.50 6.36 4.96
C ALA A 101 -0.68 6.18 6.47
N ALA A 102 -1.90 5.89 6.90
CA ALA A 102 -2.22 5.63 8.31
C ALA A 102 -1.66 4.28 8.78
N THR A 103 -1.44 4.16 10.10
CA THR A 103 -0.92 2.96 10.77
C THR A 103 -1.73 1.70 10.44
N GLU A 104 -3.03 1.84 10.32
CA GLU A 104 -3.96 0.73 10.07
C GLU A 104 -3.71 0.08 8.71
N SER A 105 -3.32 0.86 7.69
CA SER A 105 -2.98 0.34 6.38
C SER A 105 -1.69 -0.50 6.40
N LEU A 106 -0.71 -0.09 7.21
CA LEU A 106 0.50 -0.88 7.45
C LEU A 106 0.16 -2.16 8.21
N GLY A 107 -0.60 -2.06 9.29
CA GLY A 107 -1.07 -3.22 10.05
C GLY A 107 -1.82 -4.22 9.16
N TYR A 108 -2.71 -3.72 8.30
CA TYR A 108 -3.42 -4.53 7.31
C TYR A 108 -2.45 -5.23 6.35
N PHE A 109 -1.51 -4.48 5.77
CA PHE A 109 -0.50 -5.04 4.87
C PHE A 109 0.34 -6.13 5.53
N MET A 110 0.74 -5.93 6.79
CA MET A 110 1.53 -6.90 7.56
C MET A 110 0.73 -8.16 7.87
N TYR A 111 -0.50 -8.01 8.33
CA TYR A 111 -1.36 -9.11 8.77
C TYR A 111 -1.90 -9.94 7.60
N GLN A 112 -2.16 -9.32 6.45
CA GLN A 112 -2.68 -10.01 5.28
C GLN A 112 -1.70 -11.09 4.78
N LYS A 113 -2.14 -12.35 4.71
CA LYS A 113 -1.36 -13.48 4.17
C LYS A 113 0.07 -13.57 4.73
N PRO A 114 0.26 -13.71 6.04
CA PRO A 114 1.59 -13.66 6.66
C PRO A 114 2.53 -14.80 6.24
N LYS A 115 1.98 -15.91 5.72
CA LYS A 115 2.74 -17.06 5.19
C LYS A 115 3.15 -16.91 3.72
N THR A 116 2.98 -15.71 3.13
CA THR A 116 3.34 -15.42 1.74
C THR A 116 4.36 -14.29 1.73
N ALA A 117 5.49 -14.47 1.02
CA ALA A 117 6.49 -13.42 0.86
C ALA A 117 5.87 -12.22 0.14
N LYS A 118 6.15 -11.02 0.65
CA LYS A 118 5.60 -9.77 0.13
C LYS A 118 6.71 -8.80 -0.21
N ARG A 119 6.55 -8.12 -1.34
CA ARG A 119 7.38 -6.96 -1.66
C ARG A 119 6.90 -5.77 -0.83
N MET A 120 7.83 -5.09 -0.18
CA MET A 120 7.57 -3.93 0.68
C MET A 120 8.40 -2.74 0.18
N HIS A 121 7.77 -1.93 -0.66
CA HIS A 121 8.32 -0.71 -1.26
C HIS A 121 7.22 0.34 -1.38
N PHE A 122 7.55 1.57 -1.75
CA PHE A 122 6.58 2.67 -1.72
C PHE A 122 5.33 2.41 -2.57
N ASP A 123 5.44 1.78 -3.74
CA ASP A 123 4.31 1.55 -4.64
C ASP A 123 3.22 0.60 -4.10
N VAL A 124 3.50 -0.13 -3.01
CA VAL A 124 2.47 -0.97 -2.39
C VAL A 124 1.54 -0.16 -1.48
N ILE A 125 1.94 1.04 -1.04
CA ILE A 125 1.19 1.86 -0.07
C ILE A 125 -0.20 2.23 -0.59
N PRO A 126 -0.37 2.81 -1.80
CA PRO A 126 -1.69 3.18 -2.31
C PRO A 126 -2.67 2.01 -2.34
N LYS A 127 -2.20 0.86 -2.79
CA LYS A 127 -3.00 -0.36 -2.84
C LYS A 127 -3.36 -0.86 -1.44
N ALA A 128 -2.42 -0.84 -0.50
CA ALA A 128 -2.67 -1.28 0.88
C ALA A 128 -3.73 -0.41 1.57
N VAL A 129 -3.73 0.91 1.33
CA VAL A 129 -4.75 1.83 1.81
C VAL A 129 -6.13 1.49 1.23
N ASP A 130 -6.21 1.32 -0.09
CA ASP A 130 -7.48 1.01 -0.75
C ASP A 130 -8.03 -0.36 -0.33
N GLU A 131 -7.20 -1.39 -0.22
CA GLU A 131 -7.60 -2.72 0.25
C GLU A 131 -8.06 -2.70 1.71
N TYR A 132 -7.37 -1.96 2.59
CA TYR A 132 -7.81 -1.78 3.98
C TYR A 132 -9.22 -1.18 4.04
N HIS A 133 -9.48 -0.07 3.35
CA HIS A 133 -10.79 0.56 3.33
C HIS A 133 -11.86 -0.30 2.62
N GLN A 134 -11.47 -1.10 1.64
CA GLN A 134 -12.38 -2.08 1.03
C GLN A 134 -12.84 -3.13 2.04
N GLN A 135 -11.92 -3.64 2.87
CA GLN A 135 -12.25 -4.60 3.92
C GLN A 135 -13.12 -3.99 5.02
N LEU A 136 -12.87 -2.72 5.39
CA LEU A 136 -13.75 -2.00 6.32
C LEU A 136 -15.18 -1.89 5.78
N ARG A 137 -15.34 -1.53 4.50
CA ARG A 137 -16.68 -1.42 3.87
C ARG A 137 -17.40 -2.76 3.77
N ALA A 138 -16.66 -3.83 3.51
CA ALA A 138 -17.24 -5.18 3.41
C ALA A 138 -17.66 -5.74 4.79
N PHE A 139 -16.95 -5.37 5.85
CA PHE A 139 -17.07 -5.97 7.17
C PHE A 139 -18.51 -6.03 7.73
N PRO A 140 -19.34 -4.97 7.70
CA PRO A 140 -20.69 -4.97 8.28
C PRO A 140 -21.65 -5.97 7.62
N THR A 141 -21.39 -6.39 6.38
CA THR A 141 -22.24 -7.30 5.61
C THR A 141 -21.74 -8.75 5.62
N GLN A 142 -20.60 -9.01 6.26
CA GLN A 142 -19.99 -10.32 6.33
C GLN A 142 -20.65 -11.20 7.41
N THR A 143 -20.62 -12.53 7.20
CA THR A 143 -20.96 -13.48 8.25
C THR A 143 -19.91 -13.48 9.37
N ILE A 144 -20.22 -14.03 10.53
CA ILE A 144 -19.29 -14.10 11.68
C ILE A 144 -17.96 -14.76 11.28
N ASP A 145 -17.99 -15.86 10.55
CA ASP A 145 -16.77 -16.56 10.10
C ASP A 145 -15.95 -15.69 9.14
N GLN A 146 -16.61 -14.95 8.25
CA GLN A 146 -15.95 -14.00 7.36
C GLN A 146 -15.37 -12.80 8.11
N GLN A 147 -16.08 -12.31 9.13
CA GLN A 147 -15.60 -11.22 9.99
C GLN A 147 -14.34 -11.64 10.76
N LEU A 148 -14.35 -12.85 11.35
CA LEU A 148 -13.19 -13.41 12.06
C LEU A 148 -12.01 -13.67 11.13
N ALA A 149 -12.25 -14.00 9.86
CA ALA A 149 -11.21 -14.15 8.84
C ALA A 149 -10.73 -12.80 8.25
N ASN A 150 -11.46 -11.71 8.49
CA ASN A 150 -11.11 -10.39 7.95
C ASN A 150 -10.01 -9.73 8.81
N PRO A 151 -8.88 -9.32 8.23
CA PRO A 151 -7.80 -8.66 8.97
C PRO A 151 -8.23 -7.45 9.81
N VAL A 152 -9.23 -6.68 9.37
CA VAL A 152 -9.69 -5.49 10.11
C VAL A 152 -10.31 -5.83 11.46
N TRP A 153 -10.90 -7.02 11.63
CA TRP A 153 -11.35 -7.50 12.95
C TRP A 153 -10.21 -7.51 13.95
N HIS A 154 -9.09 -8.10 13.57
CA HIS A 154 -7.93 -8.27 14.45
C HIS A 154 -7.20 -6.94 14.71
N LEU A 155 -7.06 -6.10 13.69
CA LEU A 155 -6.45 -4.78 13.81
C LEU A 155 -7.19 -3.87 14.79
N HIS A 156 -8.52 -3.98 14.81
CA HIS A 156 -9.40 -3.17 15.65
C HIS A 156 -10.00 -3.92 16.86
N ARG A 157 -9.41 -5.07 17.24
CA ARG A 157 -9.84 -5.86 18.42
C ARG A 157 -11.34 -6.14 18.43
N GLY A 158 -11.88 -6.52 17.27
CA GLY A 158 -13.29 -6.85 17.09
C GLY A 158 -14.24 -5.66 16.86
N GLN A 159 -13.74 -4.42 16.85
CA GLN A 159 -14.52 -3.19 16.69
C GLN A 159 -13.98 -2.31 15.56
N PRO A 160 -13.97 -2.78 14.30
CA PRO A 160 -13.49 -1.97 13.20
C PRO A 160 -14.39 -0.74 12.97
N PRO A 161 -13.80 0.43 12.68
CA PRO A 161 -14.56 1.63 12.37
C PRO A 161 -15.28 1.49 11.02
N VAL A 162 -16.26 2.31 10.78
CA VAL A 162 -16.86 2.48 9.45
C VAL A 162 -15.90 3.29 8.59
N SER A 163 -15.66 2.86 7.35
CA SER A 163 -14.88 3.65 6.41
C SER A 163 -15.68 4.87 5.94
N ASP A 164 -15.12 6.04 6.08
CA ASP A 164 -15.69 7.30 5.57
C ASP A 164 -15.09 7.73 4.21
N MET A 165 -14.27 6.88 3.61
CA MET A 165 -13.68 7.14 2.29
C MET A 165 -14.75 7.13 1.20
N VAL A 166 -15.01 8.29 0.60
CA VAL A 166 -15.98 8.43 -0.51
C VAL A 166 -15.34 8.16 -1.88
N VAL A 167 -14.01 8.28 -1.98
CA VAL A 167 -13.24 7.89 -3.17
C VAL A 167 -12.01 7.08 -2.75
N PRO A 168 -11.52 6.16 -3.60
CA PRO A 168 -10.29 5.40 -3.32
C PRO A 168 -9.05 6.30 -3.25
N PHE A 169 -8.02 5.86 -2.50
CA PHE A 169 -6.74 6.57 -2.39
C PHE A 169 -6.04 6.71 -3.75
N ALA A 170 -6.03 5.65 -4.56
CA ALA A 170 -5.50 5.71 -5.92
C ALA A 170 -6.19 6.78 -6.77
N MET A 171 -7.49 7.04 -6.56
CA MET A 171 -8.21 8.10 -7.25
C MET A 171 -7.78 9.49 -6.78
N LEU A 172 -7.49 9.67 -5.48
CA LEU A 172 -6.92 10.92 -4.96
C LEU A 172 -5.57 11.25 -5.59
N LEU A 173 -4.71 10.25 -5.82
CA LEU A 173 -3.42 10.44 -6.50
C LEU A 173 -3.61 10.95 -7.94
N ASN A 174 -4.58 10.36 -8.65
CA ASN A 174 -4.88 10.79 -10.02
C ASN A 174 -5.51 12.20 -10.05
N LEU A 175 -6.36 12.50 -9.09
CA LEU A 175 -6.94 13.84 -8.95
C LEU A 175 -5.85 14.87 -8.64
N ALA A 176 -4.92 14.58 -7.73
CA ALA A 176 -3.76 15.43 -7.46
C ALA A 176 -2.94 15.69 -8.73
N SER A 177 -2.83 14.67 -9.60
CA SER A 177 -2.09 14.74 -10.87
C SER A 177 -2.65 15.82 -11.83
N VAL A 178 -3.97 15.93 -11.96
CA VAL A 178 -4.63 16.81 -12.98
C VAL A 178 -5.15 18.13 -12.41
N ALA A 179 -5.50 18.13 -11.12
CA ALA A 179 -6.06 19.30 -10.47
C ALA A 179 -5.02 20.41 -10.22
N GLY A 180 -3.71 20.10 -10.30
CA GLY A 180 -2.66 21.02 -9.87
C GLY A 180 -2.84 21.44 -8.40
N ALA A 181 -3.46 20.58 -7.59
CA ALA A 181 -3.81 20.86 -6.20
C ALA A 181 -2.54 21.02 -5.38
N LYS A 182 -2.36 22.22 -4.83
CA LYS A 182 -1.21 22.54 -3.96
C LYS A 182 -1.45 22.10 -2.50
N ASP A 183 -2.71 21.92 -2.14
CA ASP A 183 -3.16 21.59 -0.80
C ASP A 183 -4.45 20.75 -0.81
N LYS A 184 -4.89 20.31 0.36
CA LYS A 184 -6.11 19.51 0.52
C LYS A 184 -7.38 20.24 0.04
N SER A 185 -7.42 21.56 0.14
CA SER A 185 -8.62 22.33 -0.24
C SER A 185 -8.92 22.20 -1.74
N GLY A 186 -7.86 22.14 -2.56
CA GLY A 186 -7.99 21.89 -3.99
C GLY A 186 -8.61 20.52 -4.29
N LEU A 187 -8.17 19.45 -3.59
CA LEU A 187 -8.77 18.12 -3.74
C LEU A 187 -10.23 18.07 -3.25
N TRP A 188 -10.51 18.71 -2.12
CA TRP A 188 -11.86 18.77 -1.56
C TRP A 188 -12.86 19.50 -2.46
N GLY A 189 -12.42 20.45 -3.29
CA GLY A 189 -13.26 21.07 -4.31
C GLY A 189 -13.85 20.07 -5.29
N PHE A 190 -13.08 19.06 -5.71
CA PHE A 190 -13.54 17.98 -6.57
C PHE A 190 -14.36 16.93 -5.80
N ILE A 191 -13.87 16.52 -4.61
CA ILE A 191 -14.56 15.53 -3.78
C ILE A 191 -15.98 15.98 -3.45
N LYS A 192 -16.21 17.24 -3.07
CA LYS A 192 -17.52 17.79 -2.77
C LYS A 192 -18.46 17.83 -3.94
N ARG A 193 -17.96 18.02 -5.17
CA ARG A 193 -18.80 17.94 -6.37
C ARG A 193 -19.28 16.52 -6.63
N TYR A 194 -18.42 15.53 -6.40
CA TYR A 194 -18.74 14.13 -6.54
C TYR A 194 -19.61 13.58 -5.40
N ALA A 195 -19.33 14.00 -4.17
CA ALA A 195 -20.05 13.62 -2.95
C ALA A 195 -20.41 14.88 -2.15
N PRO A 196 -21.56 15.54 -2.46
CA PRO A 196 -21.90 16.85 -1.88
C PRO A 196 -22.01 16.88 -0.35
N ASP A 197 -22.36 15.76 0.27
CA ASP A 197 -22.52 15.63 1.72
C ASP A 197 -21.17 15.40 2.44
N ALA A 198 -20.08 15.17 1.69
CA ALA A 198 -18.76 14.93 2.25
C ALA A 198 -18.09 16.24 2.70
N SER A 199 -17.40 16.19 3.85
CA SER A 199 -16.57 17.30 4.32
C SER A 199 -15.37 16.77 5.13
N PRO A 200 -14.32 17.58 5.33
CA PRO A 200 -13.20 17.22 6.19
C PRO A 200 -13.63 16.78 7.60
N GLU A 201 -14.66 17.43 8.15
CA GLU A 201 -15.18 17.17 9.50
C GLU A 201 -16.04 15.90 9.56
N ALA A 202 -16.84 15.65 8.51
CA ALA A 202 -17.68 14.44 8.41
C ALA A 202 -16.89 13.21 7.98
N ASN A 203 -15.78 13.40 7.27
CA ASN A 203 -14.97 12.33 6.68
C ASN A 203 -13.48 12.46 7.06
N PRO A 204 -13.14 12.32 8.37
CA PRO A 204 -11.76 12.53 8.83
C PRO A 204 -10.73 11.57 8.25
N GLN A 205 -11.09 10.30 7.98
CA GLN A 205 -10.17 9.36 7.30
C GLN A 205 -9.90 9.81 5.85
N MET A 206 -10.95 10.30 5.17
CA MET A 206 -10.83 10.86 3.82
C MET A 206 -9.93 12.11 3.80
N ASP A 207 -10.10 13.02 4.80
CA ASP A 207 -9.27 14.23 4.89
C ASP A 207 -7.80 13.90 5.15
N GLN A 208 -7.54 12.92 6.01
CA GLN A 208 -6.19 12.43 6.26
C GLN A 208 -5.60 11.81 4.98
N ALA A 209 -6.37 10.96 4.30
CA ALA A 209 -5.95 10.32 3.06
C ALA A 209 -5.66 11.34 1.95
N ALA A 210 -6.41 12.44 1.85
CA ALA A 210 -6.14 13.54 0.91
C ALA A 210 -4.77 14.19 1.18
N GLY A 211 -4.40 14.38 2.45
CA GLY A 211 -3.08 14.88 2.82
C GLY A 211 -1.94 13.94 2.46
N PHE A 212 -2.12 12.64 2.72
CA PHE A 212 -1.16 11.61 2.34
C PHE A 212 -1.01 11.49 0.81
N ALA A 213 -2.13 11.54 0.08
CA ALA A 213 -2.12 11.44 -1.37
C ALA A 213 -1.34 12.60 -2.01
N LEU A 214 -1.50 13.83 -1.52
CA LEU A 214 -0.73 14.98 -1.99
C LEU A 214 0.77 14.81 -1.73
N ARG A 215 1.15 14.36 -0.54
CA ARG A 215 2.56 14.12 -0.22
C ARG A 215 3.14 13.03 -1.11
N TYR A 216 2.45 11.88 -1.20
CA TYR A 216 2.87 10.78 -2.07
C TYR A 216 3.01 11.22 -3.52
N PHE A 217 2.02 11.98 -4.02
CA PHE A 217 2.06 12.53 -5.37
C PHE A 217 3.28 13.41 -5.61
N ASN A 218 3.57 14.35 -4.72
CA ASN A 218 4.68 15.27 -4.87
C ASN A 218 6.05 14.57 -4.83
N ASP A 219 6.19 13.56 -3.97
CA ASP A 219 7.46 12.89 -3.74
C ASP A 219 7.76 11.78 -4.76
N PHE A 220 6.74 11.07 -5.24
CA PHE A 220 6.93 9.88 -6.09
C PHE A 220 6.31 9.98 -7.48
N VAL A 221 5.14 10.61 -7.61
CA VAL A 221 4.42 10.63 -8.88
C VAL A 221 4.83 11.81 -9.75
N ALA A 222 4.80 13.01 -9.20
CA ALA A 222 5.10 14.22 -9.97
C ALA A 222 6.50 14.22 -10.63
N PRO A 223 7.57 13.75 -9.94
CA PRO A 223 8.92 13.71 -10.54
C PRO A 223 9.08 12.71 -11.69
N THR A 224 8.21 11.68 -11.76
CA THR A 224 8.30 10.61 -12.75
C THR A 224 7.35 10.78 -13.94
N ARG A 225 6.52 11.83 -13.93
CA ARG A 225 5.57 12.10 -15.01
C ARG A 225 6.28 12.48 -16.29
N VAL A 226 5.87 11.84 -17.39
CA VAL A 226 6.35 12.16 -18.73
C VAL A 226 5.14 12.27 -19.66
N PHE A 227 4.81 13.48 -20.04
CA PHE A 227 3.76 13.74 -21.02
C PHE A 227 4.30 13.58 -22.43
N ARG A 228 3.45 13.17 -23.35
CA ARG A 228 3.74 13.13 -24.78
C ARG A 228 2.58 13.68 -25.60
N LEU A 229 2.86 14.07 -26.79
CA LEU A 229 1.79 14.37 -27.76
C LEU A 229 1.03 13.10 -28.16
N PRO A 230 -0.29 13.20 -28.44
CA PRO A 230 -1.04 12.09 -28.99
C PRO A 230 -0.60 11.77 -30.42
N SER A 231 -0.65 10.49 -30.81
CA SER A 231 -0.59 10.07 -32.22
C SER A 231 -1.85 10.56 -32.97
N ASP A 232 -1.83 10.49 -34.30
CA ASP A 232 -3.00 10.90 -35.10
C ASP A 232 -4.26 10.10 -34.75
N GLN A 233 -4.14 8.78 -34.48
CA GLN A 233 -5.24 7.94 -34.06
C GLN A 233 -5.76 8.33 -32.66
N GLU A 234 -4.86 8.55 -31.70
CA GLU A 234 -5.23 8.99 -30.36
C GLU A 234 -5.87 10.39 -30.38
N ARG A 235 -5.33 11.29 -31.21
CA ARG A 235 -5.89 12.64 -31.40
C ARG A 235 -7.35 12.57 -31.87
N ALA A 236 -7.62 11.81 -32.92
CA ALA A 236 -8.98 11.66 -33.47
C ALA A 236 -9.93 11.05 -32.41
N ALA A 237 -9.48 10.04 -31.68
CA ALA A 237 -10.29 9.43 -30.62
C ALA A 237 -10.53 10.38 -29.43
N MET A 238 -9.53 11.18 -29.04
CA MET A 238 -9.69 12.18 -27.97
C MET A 238 -10.61 13.33 -28.38
N GLU A 239 -10.57 13.76 -29.64
CA GLU A 239 -11.50 14.77 -30.19
C GLU A 239 -12.93 14.25 -30.17
N ASP A 240 -13.16 12.99 -30.56
CA ASP A 240 -14.49 12.34 -30.51
C ASP A 240 -14.97 12.21 -29.06
N LEU A 241 -14.11 11.70 -28.14
CA LEU A 241 -14.43 11.63 -26.71
C LEU A 241 -14.84 12.99 -26.15
N ALA A 242 -14.05 14.03 -26.42
CA ALA A 242 -14.38 15.40 -25.98
C ALA A 242 -15.70 15.89 -26.59
N GLY A 243 -15.99 15.55 -27.86
CA GLY A 243 -17.25 15.85 -28.52
C GLY A 243 -18.46 15.22 -27.84
N ARG A 244 -18.36 13.93 -27.51
CA ARG A 244 -19.42 13.19 -26.79
C ARG A 244 -19.61 13.71 -25.36
N LEU A 245 -18.53 14.02 -24.66
CA LEU A 245 -18.58 14.59 -23.31
C LEU A 245 -19.25 15.96 -23.29
N LYS A 246 -19.05 16.82 -24.28
CA LYS A 246 -19.71 18.14 -24.38
C LYS A 246 -21.24 18.10 -24.45
N ILE A 247 -21.78 17.01 -24.97
CA ILE A 247 -23.23 16.81 -25.09
C ILE A 247 -23.77 15.79 -24.08
N TRP A 248 -22.94 15.38 -23.14
CA TRP A 248 -23.30 14.41 -22.12
C TRP A 248 -24.28 14.99 -21.10
N ASP A 249 -25.40 14.33 -20.90
CA ASP A 249 -26.48 14.71 -19.99
C ASP A 249 -26.73 13.67 -18.87
N GLY A 250 -25.94 12.57 -18.87
CA GLY A 250 -26.08 11.46 -17.90
C GLY A 250 -25.49 11.72 -16.52
N GLY A 251 -25.14 12.95 -16.16
CA GLY A 251 -24.61 13.30 -14.84
C GLY A 251 -23.23 12.66 -14.56
N LEU A 252 -23.02 12.22 -13.29
CA LEU A 252 -21.75 11.63 -12.84
C LEU A 252 -21.80 10.09 -12.82
N ASP A 253 -22.51 9.45 -13.75
CA ASP A 253 -22.58 8.00 -13.89
C ASP A 253 -21.24 7.45 -14.41
N ALA A 254 -20.41 6.97 -13.50
CA ALA A 254 -19.07 6.44 -13.79
C ALA A 254 -19.08 5.21 -14.73
N GLU A 255 -20.12 4.35 -14.67
CA GLU A 255 -20.22 3.16 -15.53
C GLU A 255 -20.65 3.54 -16.94
N ALA A 256 -21.59 4.44 -17.09
CA ALA A 256 -22.01 4.95 -18.39
C ALA A 256 -20.88 5.74 -19.07
N LEU A 257 -20.16 6.58 -18.32
CA LEU A 257 -18.96 7.28 -18.80
C LEU A 257 -17.85 6.28 -19.21
N GLN A 258 -17.64 5.22 -18.43
CA GLN A 258 -16.68 4.18 -18.79
C GLN A 258 -17.07 3.46 -20.09
N THR A 259 -18.35 3.17 -20.27
CA THR A 259 -18.89 2.56 -21.50
C THR A 259 -18.65 3.46 -22.71
N MET A 260 -18.86 4.78 -22.58
CA MET A 260 -18.54 5.75 -23.63
C MET A 260 -17.04 5.73 -23.99
N VAL A 261 -16.15 5.73 -23.00
CA VAL A 261 -14.69 5.68 -23.24
C VAL A 261 -14.31 4.38 -23.98
N PHE A 262 -14.90 3.25 -23.61
CA PHE A 262 -14.70 1.98 -24.32
C PHE A 262 -15.18 2.04 -25.77
N ALA A 263 -16.38 2.59 -26.01
CA ALA A 263 -16.98 2.70 -27.33
C ALA A 263 -16.07 3.52 -28.26
N VAL A 264 -15.58 4.68 -27.79
CA VAL A 264 -14.66 5.53 -28.58
C VAL A 264 -13.41 4.75 -28.96
N GLY A 265 -12.75 4.05 -28.02
CA GLY A 265 -11.56 3.27 -28.33
C GLY A 265 -11.80 2.16 -29.37
N THR A 266 -12.95 1.49 -29.28
CA THR A 266 -13.35 0.43 -30.23
C THR A 266 -13.65 1.01 -31.62
N GLU A 267 -14.42 2.10 -31.70
CA GLU A 267 -14.82 2.75 -32.97
C GLU A 267 -13.61 3.35 -33.71
N HIS A 268 -12.59 3.81 -32.96
CA HIS A 268 -11.34 4.29 -33.54
C HIS A 268 -10.30 3.18 -33.78
N GLY A 269 -10.67 1.90 -33.65
CA GLY A 269 -9.88 0.76 -34.09
C GLY A 269 -8.64 0.47 -33.22
N PHE A 270 -8.70 0.72 -31.91
CA PHE A 270 -7.62 0.33 -31.01
C PHE A 270 -7.66 -1.18 -30.73
N GLU A 271 -6.69 -1.92 -31.26
CA GLU A 271 -6.49 -3.36 -31.05
C GLU A 271 -5.05 -3.64 -30.65
N PRO A 272 -4.77 -4.08 -29.37
CA PRO A 272 -5.76 -4.28 -28.30
C PRO A 272 -6.24 -2.94 -27.71
N LEU A 273 -7.47 -2.91 -27.22
CA LEU A 273 -8.10 -1.72 -26.61
C LEU A 273 -7.28 -1.12 -25.43
N ARG A 274 -6.40 -1.91 -24.83
CA ARG A 274 -5.44 -1.44 -23.83
C ARG A 274 -4.60 -0.27 -24.35
N GLY A 275 -4.29 -0.24 -25.66
CA GLY A 275 -3.53 0.85 -26.29
C GLY A 275 -4.21 2.20 -26.13
N TRP A 276 -5.55 2.25 -26.29
CA TRP A 276 -6.34 3.44 -26.05
C TRP A 276 -6.19 3.99 -24.63
N PHE A 277 -6.37 3.12 -23.63
CA PHE A 277 -6.23 3.54 -22.23
C PHE A 277 -4.81 3.98 -21.88
N THR A 278 -3.80 3.27 -22.39
CA THR A 278 -2.40 3.71 -22.24
C THR A 278 -2.18 5.09 -22.83
N GLY A 279 -2.70 5.35 -24.03
CA GLY A 279 -2.64 6.66 -24.69
C GLY A 279 -3.30 7.76 -23.85
N LEU A 280 -4.52 7.51 -23.31
CA LEU A 280 -5.18 8.43 -22.40
C LEU A 280 -4.33 8.77 -21.18
N TYR A 281 -3.70 7.77 -20.55
CA TYR A 281 -2.89 7.99 -19.36
C TYR A 281 -1.61 8.75 -19.68
N GLU A 282 -0.88 8.38 -20.73
CA GLU A 282 0.38 9.03 -21.11
C GLU A 282 0.17 10.49 -21.57
N VAL A 283 -0.88 10.73 -22.33
CA VAL A 283 -1.18 12.05 -22.88
C VAL A 283 -1.80 12.98 -21.84
N LEU A 284 -2.75 12.50 -21.03
CA LEU A 284 -3.51 13.34 -20.10
C LEU A 284 -2.94 13.37 -18.69
N LEU A 285 -2.29 12.28 -18.24
CA LEU A 285 -1.81 12.13 -16.87
C LEU A 285 -0.28 12.07 -16.77
N GLY A 286 0.43 11.87 -17.87
CA GLY A 286 1.88 11.70 -17.90
C GLY A 286 2.34 10.39 -17.25
N ALA A 287 1.49 9.33 -17.27
CA ALA A 287 1.75 8.05 -16.63
C ALA A 287 1.34 6.89 -17.56
N SER A 288 2.01 5.73 -17.47
CA SER A 288 1.68 4.55 -18.29
C SER A 288 0.44 3.79 -17.81
N GLN A 289 -0.07 4.11 -16.64
CA GLN A 289 -1.23 3.48 -16.01
C GLN A 289 -2.05 4.54 -15.26
N GLY A 290 -3.35 4.25 -15.07
CA GLY A 290 -4.25 5.16 -14.37
C GLY A 290 -5.53 4.45 -13.90
N PRO A 291 -6.50 5.22 -13.38
CA PRO A 291 -7.77 4.72 -12.85
C PRO A 291 -8.70 4.24 -13.98
N ARG A 292 -9.81 3.58 -13.60
CA ARG A 292 -10.95 3.46 -14.52
C ARG A 292 -11.36 4.86 -14.98
N PHE A 293 -11.27 5.11 -16.28
CA PHE A 293 -11.36 6.47 -16.80
C PHE A 293 -12.75 7.09 -16.62
N GLY A 294 -13.83 6.29 -16.66
CA GLY A 294 -15.19 6.75 -16.34
C GLY A 294 -15.32 7.25 -14.90
N GLY A 295 -14.73 6.54 -13.92
CA GLY A 295 -14.68 7.01 -12.54
C GLY A 295 -13.83 8.27 -12.36
N PHE A 296 -12.75 8.39 -13.13
CA PHE A 296 -11.95 9.61 -13.18
C PHE A 296 -12.75 10.81 -13.70
N ILE A 297 -13.46 10.66 -14.83
CA ILE A 297 -14.31 11.72 -15.40
C ILE A 297 -15.39 12.12 -14.39
N ALA A 298 -16.05 11.15 -13.75
CA ALA A 298 -17.10 11.42 -12.77
C ALA A 298 -16.61 12.27 -11.58
N LEU A 299 -15.38 12.00 -11.11
CA LEU A 299 -14.77 12.72 -10.00
C LEU A 299 -14.16 14.07 -10.40
N TYR A 300 -13.38 14.08 -11.49
CA TYR A 300 -12.70 15.27 -11.98
C TYR A 300 -13.68 16.30 -12.54
N GLY A 301 -14.70 15.82 -13.21
CA GLY A 301 -15.75 16.61 -13.87
C GLY A 301 -15.71 16.44 -15.38
N VAL A 302 -16.89 16.46 -15.99
CA VAL A 302 -17.04 16.30 -17.44
C VAL A 302 -16.42 17.50 -18.17
N ASP A 303 -16.76 18.72 -17.76
CA ASP A 303 -16.24 19.96 -18.38
C ASP A 303 -14.74 20.09 -18.18
N GLU A 304 -14.23 19.77 -16.98
CA GLU A 304 -12.80 19.75 -16.68
C GLU A 304 -12.04 18.73 -17.52
N THR A 305 -12.66 17.56 -17.78
CA THR A 305 -12.06 16.54 -18.65
C THR A 305 -12.00 17.01 -20.11
N VAL A 306 -13.05 17.66 -20.59
CA VAL A 306 -13.05 18.29 -21.92
C VAL A 306 -11.96 19.35 -22.03
N ALA A 307 -11.81 20.19 -21.01
CA ALA A 307 -10.76 21.22 -20.97
C ALA A 307 -9.36 20.57 -20.93
N LEU A 308 -9.17 19.49 -20.14
CA LEU A 308 -7.89 18.76 -20.06
C LEU A 308 -7.53 18.15 -21.42
N ILE A 309 -8.47 17.50 -22.10
CA ILE A 309 -8.27 16.97 -23.45
C ILE A 309 -7.89 18.11 -24.42
N GLY A 310 -8.58 19.25 -24.36
CA GLY A 310 -8.27 20.42 -25.20
C GLY A 310 -6.84 20.91 -25.02
N ARG A 311 -6.37 21.02 -23.76
CA ARG A 311 -5.00 21.40 -23.45
C ARG A 311 -3.96 20.39 -23.95
N ALA A 312 -4.25 19.10 -23.80
CA ALA A 312 -3.39 18.05 -24.30
C ALA A 312 -3.25 18.07 -25.82
N LEU A 313 -4.38 18.25 -26.53
CA LEU A 313 -4.40 18.37 -27.99
C LEU A 313 -3.68 19.65 -28.51
N ALA A 314 -3.67 20.72 -27.71
CA ALA A 314 -2.91 21.93 -28.00
C ALA A 314 -1.40 21.80 -27.65
N GLY A 315 -0.98 20.70 -27.02
CA GLY A 315 0.40 20.48 -26.60
C GLY A 315 0.83 21.25 -25.33
N GLU A 316 -0.14 21.74 -24.56
CA GLU A 316 0.13 22.55 -23.35
C GLU A 316 0.56 21.73 -22.13
N LEU A 317 0.51 20.40 -22.23
CA LEU A 317 0.90 19.50 -21.13
C LEU A 317 2.34 18.96 -21.28
N VAL A 318 2.97 19.11 -22.46
CA VAL A 318 4.30 18.60 -22.82
C VAL A 318 5.39 19.63 -22.53
#